data_784989fed32625769dd52bbc08fb1709
#
_entry.id   784989fed32625769dd52bbc08fb1709
#
_cell.length_a   1.000
_cell.length_b   1.000
_cell.length_c   1.000
_cell.angle_alpha   90.00
_cell.angle_beta   90.00
_cell.angle_gamma   90.00
#
_symmetry.space_group_name_H-M   'P 1'
#
loop_
_entity.id
_entity.type
_entity.pdbx_description
1 polymer ?
#
loop_
_entity_poly.entity_id
_entity_poly.type
_entity_poly.pdbx_seq_one_letter_code
_entity_poly.pdbx_strand_id
1 'polypeptide(L)'
;MSLIVNLRRSIGLAAAALALAGCASMSPGAAPVGDPGFGFALWSPGRADNAQLETRYAGKNPNNANCVGENLSPALAWARAPAATRSFVILMDDQAGRTGLGVNHWVAYGIAPEANGLPEAAAVAAPAGFSAGKNTLGMPYLGPCPPRGNAPQHYVYTLIATSLEAGALPPGLDKAAVLEALKGGKALGAASLVLRFNH
;
A
#
# COMPACT_ATOMS: atom_id res chain seq x y z
N MET A 1 -57.62 -75.06 -29.30
CA MET A 1 -56.16 -74.72 -29.30
C MET A 1 -56.05 -73.24 -28.96
N SER A 2 -55.93 -72.91 -27.67
CA SER A 2 -55.93 -71.54 -27.15
C SER A 2 -54.52 -71.16 -26.79
N LEU A 3 -53.99 -70.10 -27.43
CA LEU A 3 -52.73 -69.44 -27.03
C LEU A 3 -53.04 -68.29 -26.09
N ILE A 4 -52.57 -68.41 -24.87
CA ILE A 4 -52.64 -67.37 -23.85
C ILE A 4 -51.36 -66.51 -23.98
N VAL A 5 -51.53 -65.25 -24.34
CA VAL A 5 -50.42 -64.28 -24.38
C VAL A 5 -50.36 -63.55 -23.04
N ASN A 6 -49.32 -63.79 -22.28
CA ASN A 6 -49.03 -63.11 -21.02
C ASN A 6 -48.39 -61.74 -21.27
N LEU A 7 -49.11 -60.67 -20.96
CA LEU A 7 -48.64 -59.29 -21.04
C LEU A 7 -48.02 -58.94 -19.70
N ARG A 8 -46.66 -58.94 -19.61
CA ARG A 8 -45.93 -58.42 -18.45
C ARG A 8 -45.88 -56.91 -18.52
N ARG A 9 -46.53 -56.25 -17.59
CA ARG A 9 -46.39 -54.79 -17.34
C ARG A 9 -45.12 -54.53 -16.62
N SER A 10 -44.17 -53.86 -17.27
CA SER A 10 -42.97 -53.33 -16.64
C SER A 10 -43.29 -51.96 -16.02
N ILE A 11 -43.22 -51.88 -14.71
CA ILE A 11 -43.37 -50.62 -13.97
C ILE A 11 -41.97 -49.94 -13.99
N GLY A 12 -41.86 -48.88 -14.80
CA GLY A 12 -40.67 -48.06 -14.79
C GLY A 12 -40.65 -47.12 -13.56
N LEU A 13 -39.72 -47.28 -12.69
CA LEU A 13 -39.41 -46.32 -11.63
C LEU A 13 -38.72 -45.14 -12.23
N ALA A 14 -39.41 -44.00 -12.30
CA ALA A 14 -38.80 -42.70 -12.62
C ALA A 14 -38.09 -42.19 -11.36
N ALA A 15 -36.78 -42.23 -11.36
CA ALA A 15 -35.95 -41.55 -10.34
C ALA A 15 -35.91 -40.05 -10.64
N ALA A 16 -36.62 -39.27 -9.82
CA ALA A 16 -36.53 -37.81 -9.85
C ALA A 16 -35.22 -37.41 -9.18
N ALA A 17 -34.24 -36.96 -9.99
CA ALA A 17 -33.04 -36.34 -9.49
C ALA A 17 -33.38 -34.90 -9.03
N LEU A 18 -33.42 -34.68 -7.70
CA LEU A 18 -33.42 -33.32 -7.13
C LEU A 18 -32.04 -32.70 -7.36
N ALA A 19 -31.95 -31.77 -8.29
CA ALA A 19 -30.80 -30.89 -8.41
C ALA A 19 -30.83 -29.88 -7.23
N LEU A 20 -30.02 -30.13 -6.21
CA LEU A 20 -29.69 -29.13 -5.18
C LEU A 20 -28.88 -28.03 -5.86
N ALA A 21 -29.50 -26.95 -6.23
CA ALA A 21 -28.84 -25.70 -6.57
C ALA A 21 -28.19 -25.17 -5.29
N GLY A 22 -26.93 -25.53 -5.06
CA GLY A 22 -26.10 -24.94 -4.03
C GLY A 22 -25.91 -23.47 -4.35
N CYS A 23 -26.59 -22.58 -3.62
CA CYS A 23 -26.18 -21.18 -3.55
C CYS A 23 -24.76 -21.14 -2.97
N ALA A 24 -23.76 -21.03 -3.83
CA ALA A 24 -22.43 -20.66 -3.40
C ALA A 24 -22.55 -19.25 -2.82
N SER A 25 -22.68 -19.15 -1.50
CA SER A 25 -22.48 -17.88 -0.78
C SER A 25 -21.03 -17.48 -1.06
N MET A 26 -20.84 -16.49 -1.93
CA MET A 26 -19.54 -15.81 -2.06
C MET A 26 -19.24 -15.21 -0.69
N SER A 27 -18.34 -15.83 0.05
CA SER A 27 -17.78 -15.23 1.25
C SER A 27 -17.21 -13.87 0.82
N PRO A 28 -17.53 -12.77 1.52
CA PRO A 28 -16.84 -11.51 1.29
C PRO A 28 -15.35 -11.80 1.34
N GLY A 29 -14.60 -11.43 0.29
CA GLY A 29 -13.17 -11.68 0.21
C GLY A 29 -12.52 -11.24 1.52
N ALA A 30 -11.65 -12.08 2.09
CA ALA A 30 -10.93 -11.73 3.31
C ALA A 30 -10.28 -10.36 3.12
N ALA A 31 -10.42 -9.48 4.12
CA ALA A 31 -9.77 -8.17 4.10
C ALA A 31 -8.26 -8.37 3.85
N PRO A 32 -7.63 -7.49 3.05
CA PRO A 32 -6.19 -7.56 2.83
C PRO A 32 -5.43 -7.60 4.15
N VAL A 33 -4.38 -8.43 4.23
CA VAL A 33 -3.59 -8.57 5.46
C VAL A 33 -3.03 -7.22 5.87
N GLY A 34 -3.37 -6.78 7.08
CA GLY A 34 -2.96 -5.48 7.63
C GLY A 34 -4.00 -4.36 7.45
N ASP A 35 -5.06 -4.56 6.64
CA ASP A 35 -6.13 -3.56 6.54
C ASP A 35 -6.87 -3.45 7.89
N PRO A 36 -6.91 -2.25 8.51
CA PRO A 36 -7.60 -2.05 9.78
C PRO A 36 -9.13 -2.16 9.69
N GLY A 37 -9.71 -2.25 8.47
CA GLY A 37 -11.13 -2.46 8.26
C GLY A 37 -12.04 -1.22 8.43
N PHE A 38 -11.49 -0.04 8.73
CA PHE A 38 -12.26 1.20 8.96
C PHE A 38 -11.56 2.43 8.38
N GLY A 39 -12.34 3.42 7.95
CA GLY A 39 -11.86 4.72 7.48
C GLY A 39 -10.88 4.68 6.30
N PHE A 40 -10.35 5.83 5.90
CA PHE A 40 -9.23 5.92 4.98
C PHE A 40 -7.97 5.40 5.69
N ALA A 41 -7.36 4.35 5.17
CA ALA A 41 -6.31 3.62 5.85
C ALA A 41 -5.12 3.34 4.94
N LEU A 42 -3.92 3.33 5.54
CA LEU A 42 -2.64 2.94 4.94
C LEU A 42 -2.01 1.83 5.80
N TRP A 43 -1.49 0.79 5.16
CA TRP A 43 -0.75 -0.30 5.82
C TRP A 43 0.35 -0.85 4.92
N SER A 44 1.24 -1.65 5.48
CA SER A 44 2.21 -2.46 4.72
C SER A 44 1.78 -3.92 4.80
N PRO A 45 1.47 -4.60 3.66
CA PRO A 45 1.03 -5.98 3.67
C PRO A 45 2.01 -6.89 4.44
N GLY A 46 1.47 -7.71 5.34
CA GLY A 46 2.26 -8.63 6.17
C GLY A 46 2.98 -7.99 7.36
N ARG A 47 2.81 -6.67 7.61
CA ARG A 47 3.40 -5.96 8.75
C ARG A 47 2.34 -5.26 9.58
N ALA A 48 2.46 -5.38 10.89
CA ALA A 48 1.68 -4.55 11.80
C ALA A 48 2.16 -3.09 11.76
N ASP A 49 1.30 -2.16 12.13
CA ASP A 49 1.74 -0.79 12.46
C ASP A 49 2.79 -0.85 13.56
N ASN A 50 3.80 0.02 13.45
CA ASN A 50 4.95 0.05 14.35
C ASN A 50 5.86 -1.20 14.30
N ALA A 51 5.78 -2.03 13.25
CA ALA A 51 6.66 -3.18 13.07
C ALA A 51 8.11 -2.75 12.78
N GLN A 52 9.04 -3.63 13.15
CA GLN A 52 10.47 -3.48 12.80
C GLN A 52 10.68 -3.86 11.33
N LEU A 53 11.36 -3.01 10.57
CA LEU A 53 11.80 -3.30 9.21
C LEU A 53 13.04 -4.20 9.21
N GLU A 54 13.12 -5.07 8.23
CA GLU A 54 14.29 -5.90 7.96
C GLU A 54 15.42 -5.05 7.35
N THR A 55 16.67 -5.48 7.52
CA THR A 55 17.87 -4.75 7.07
C THR A 55 17.83 -4.39 5.58
N ARG A 56 17.20 -5.19 4.72
CA ARG A 56 17.12 -4.91 3.28
C ARG A 56 16.41 -3.60 2.93
N TYR A 57 15.56 -3.09 3.82
CA TYR A 57 14.89 -1.80 3.66
C TYR A 57 15.74 -0.61 4.09
N ALA A 58 16.85 -0.84 4.80
CA ALA A 58 17.79 0.22 5.12
C ALA A 58 18.37 0.84 3.83
N GLY A 59 18.78 2.09 3.92
CA GLY A 59 19.40 2.78 2.82
C GLY A 59 20.68 2.08 2.35
N LYS A 60 21.08 2.32 1.11
CA LYS A 60 22.31 1.81 0.51
C LYS A 60 23.23 2.96 0.16
N ASN A 61 24.33 3.08 0.91
CA ASN A 61 25.34 4.08 0.63
C ASN A 61 26.71 3.57 1.12
N PRO A 62 27.64 3.22 0.21
CA PRO A 62 28.95 2.67 0.61
C PRO A 62 29.79 3.66 1.43
N ASN A 63 29.50 4.96 1.35
CA ASN A 63 30.20 5.99 2.10
C ASN A 63 29.57 6.30 3.47
N ASN A 64 28.51 5.59 3.86
CA ASN A 64 27.84 5.72 5.14
C ASN A 64 27.63 4.35 5.77
N ALA A 65 28.41 4.02 6.80
CA ALA A 65 28.36 2.74 7.50
C ALA A 65 27.00 2.41 8.15
N ASN A 66 26.11 3.38 8.24
CA ASN A 66 24.76 3.17 8.76
C ASN A 66 23.74 2.77 7.65
N CYS A 67 24.09 2.92 6.37
CA CYS A 67 23.24 2.61 5.23
C CYS A 67 23.60 1.25 4.64
N VAL A 68 23.25 0.17 5.35
CA VAL A 68 23.74 -1.20 5.12
C VAL A 68 22.74 -2.09 4.36
N GLY A 69 21.63 -1.54 3.89
CA GLY A 69 20.57 -2.28 3.23
C GLY A 69 20.65 -2.28 1.71
N GLU A 70 19.51 -2.56 1.09
CA GLU A 70 19.35 -2.59 -0.36
C GLU A 70 18.61 -1.33 -0.87
N ASN A 71 18.20 -0.44 0.03
CA ASN A 71 17.44 0.78 -0.27
C ASN A 71 16.04 0.52 -0.83
N LEU A 72 15.40 -0.60 -0.47
CA LEU A 72 14.07 -0.94 -0.94
C LEU A 72 13.00 -0.17 -0.16
N SER A 73 11.97 0.33 -0.81
CA SER A 73 10.75 0.77 -0.14
C SER A 73 9.87 -0.45 0.18
N PRO A 74 9.23 -0.53 1.36
CA PRO A 74 8.28 -1.59 1.64
C PRO A 74 7.06 -1.47 0.70
N ALA A 75 6.37 -2.58 0.48
CA ALA A 75 5.07 -2.55 -0.16
C ALA A 75 4.08 -1.77 0.73
N LEU A 76 3.27 -0.94 0.11
CA LEU A 76 2.22 -0.16 0.75
C LEU A 76 0.88 -0.50 0.11
N ALA A 77 -0.17 -0.52 0.91
CA ALA A 77 -1.54 -0.69 0.45
C ALA A 77 -2.46 0.28 1.18
N TRP A 78 -3.56 0.67 0.54
CA TRP A 78 -4.53 1.58 1.12
C TRP A 78 -5.94 1.29 0.61
N ALA A 79 -6.94 1.78 1.35
CA ALA A 79 -8.34 1.63 0.99
C ALA A 79 -9.19 2.79 1.51
N ARG A 80 -10.40 2.90 0.98
CA ARG A 80 -11.45 3.83 1.44
C ARG A 80 -11.01 5.30 1.41
N ALA A 81 -10.27 5.67 0.35
CA ALA A 81 -9.97 7.06 0.08
C ALA A 81 -11.27 7.88 -0.13
N PRO A 82 -11.26 9.19 0.19
CA PRO A 82 -12.37 10.09 -0.11
C PRO A 82 -12.80 10.01 -1.59
N ALA A 83 -14.11 10.02 -1.86
CA ALA A 83 -14.64 9.82 -3.23
C ALA A 83 -14.16 10.88 -4.25
N ALA A 84 -13.81 12.09 -3.78
CA ALA A 84 -13.31 13.17 -4.64
C ALA A 84 -11.80 13.07 -4.93
N THR A 85 -11.13 11.99 -4.57
CA THR A 85 -9.69 11.80 -4.79
C THR A 85 -9.38 11.75 -6.30
N ARG A 86 -8.39 12.54 -6.73
CA ARG A 86 -7.87 12.59 -8.09
C ARG A 86 -6.42 12.13 -8.19
N SER A 87 -5.68 12.19 -7.09
CA SER A 87 -4.37 11.56 -6.98
C SER A 87 -3.99 11.37 -5.51
N PHE A 88 -2.87 10.65 -5.29
CA PHE A 88 -2.29 10.51 -3.95
C PHE A 88 -0.88 11.08 -3.88
N VAL A 89 -0.50 11.44 -2.66
CA VAL A 89 0.86 11.79 -2.26
C VAL A 89 1.31 10.84 -1.16
N ILE A 90 2.55 10.35 -1.23
CA ILE A 90 3.20 9.61 -0.15
C ILE A 90 4.41 10.41 0.32
N LEU A 91 4.51 10.57 1.63
CA LEU A 91 5.66 11.11 2.33
C LEU A 91 6.20 10.05 3.31
N MET A 92 7.51 10.01 3.50
CA MET A 92 8.16 9.21 4.55
C MET A 92 9.08 10.11 5.35
N ASP A 93 8.81 10.24 6.64
CA ASP A 93 9.51 11.14 7.54
C ASP A 93 10.09 10.40 8.75
N ASP A 94 11.29 10.81 9.17
CA ASP A 94 11.94 10.43 10.42
C ASP A 94 12.17 11.69 11.27
N GLN A 95 11.39 11.85 12.34
CA GLN A 95 11.48 13.02 13.22
C GLN A 95 12.75 13.02 14.07
N ALA A 96 13.32 11.87 14.38
CA ALA A 96 14.56 11.74 15.16
C ALA A 96 15.82 11.97 14.31
N GLY A 97 15.69 11.95 12.98
CA GLY A 97 16.79 12.17 12.07
C GLY A 97 17.48 13.53 12.26
N ARG A 98 18.76 13.63 11.94
CA ARG A 98 19.58 14.85 12.09
C ARG A 98 19.47 15.46 13.50
N THR A 99 19.59 14.61 14.52
CA THR A 99 19.53 15.02 15.94
C THR A 99 18.23 15.75 16.34
N GLY A 100 17.09 15.29 15.79
CA GLY A 100 15.78 15.84 16.10
C GLY A 100 15.30 16.96 15.16
N LEU A 101 16.12 17.34 14.16
CA LEU A 101 15.71 18.32 13.15
C LEU A 101 14.81 17.70 12.05
N GLY A 102 14.71 16.39 12.04
CA GLY A 102 13.92 15.63 11.08
C GLY A 102 14.60 15.39 9.74
N VAL A 103 14.26 14.27 9.12
CA VAL A 103 14.62 13.92 7.75
C VAL A 103 13.38 13.48 7.02
N ASN A 104 13.10 14.08 5.86
CA ASN A 104 12.17 13.49 4.92
C ASN A 104 12.96 12.52 4.03
N HIS A 105 12.50 11.28 3.94
CA HIS A 105 13.14 10.16 3.24
C HIS A 105 12.55 9.93 1.85
N TRP A 106 11.27 10.27 1.65
CA TRP A 106 10.54 10.03 0.41
C TRP A 106 9.47 11.08 0.16
N VAL A 107 9.39 11.54 -1.09
CA VAL A 107 8.32 12.37 -1.61
C VAL A 107 7.88 11.76 -2.94
N ALA A 108 6.65 11.26 -2.99
CA ALA A 108 6.02 10.76 -4.22
C ALA A 108 4.63 11.39 -4.36
N TYR A 109 4.27 11.85 -5.54
CA TYR A 109 3.00 12.53 -5.78
C TYR A 109 2.48 12.26 -7.19
N GLY A 110 1.21 12.59 -7.43
CA GLY A 110 0.55 12.28 -8.69
C GLY A 110 0.32 10.78 -8.88
N ILE A 111 0.23 10.01 -7.78
CA ILE A 111 -0.13 8.60 -7.85
C ILE A 111 -1.60 8.52 -8.27
N ALA A 112 -1.89 7.70 -9.27
CA ALA A 112 -3.20 7.61 -9.90
C ALA A 112 -4.32 7.27 -8.89
N PRO A 113 -5.53 7.82 -9.04
CA PRO A 113 -6.63 7.62 -8.09
C PRO A 113 -7.12 6.18 -8.02
N GLU A 114 -6.90 5.38 -9.07
CA GLU A 114 -7.24 3.96 -9.13
C GLU A 114 -6.26 3.08 -8.35
N ALA A 115 -5.09 3.61 -7.98
CA ALA A 115 -4.10 2.87 -7.22
C ALA A 115 -4.64 2.58 -5.82
N ASN A 116 -4.45 1.36 -5.37
CA ASN A 116 -4.76 0.87 -4.02
C ASN A 116 -3.50 0.38 -3.28
N GLY A 117 -2.32 0.65 -3.82
CA GLY A 117 -1.03 0.29 -3.25
C GLY A 117 0.14 0.61 -4.15
N LEU A 118 1.34 0.48 -3.60
CA LEU A 118 2.61 0.47 -4.31
C LEU A 118 3.34 -0.84 -3.99
N PRO A 119 3.92 -1.51 -4.97
CA PRO A 119 4.72 -2.72 -4.73
C PRO A 119 5.99 -2.39 -3.94
N GLU A 120 6.63 -3.42 -3.39
CA GLU A 120 7.98 -3.30 -2.86
C GLU A 120 8.92 -2.71 -3.91
N ALA A 121 9.88 -1.93 -3.46
CA ALA A 121 10.86 -1.21 -4.30
C ALA A 121 10.28 -0.13 -5.22
N ALA A 122 9.01 0.22 -5.11
CA ALA A 122 8.39 1.25 -5.95
C ALA A 122 9.14 2.59 -5.92
N ALA A 123 9.72 2.96 -4.77
CA ALA A 123 10.45 4.22 -4.62
C ALA A 123 11.75 4.29 -5.45
N VAL A 124 12.35 3.15 -5.77
CA VAL A 124 13.62 3.05 -6.52
C VAL A 124 13.44 2.51 -7.93
N ALA A 125 12.42 1.70 -8.16
CA ALA A 125 12.10 1.16 -9.48
C ALA A 125 11.44 2.19 -10.40
N ALA A 126 11.02 3.35 -9.86
CA ALA A 126 10.28 4.41 -10.58
C ALA A 126 9.21 3.82 -11.51
N PRO A 127 8.20 3.08 -10.96
CA PRO A 127 7.13 2.58 -11.81
C PRO A 127 6.48 3.76 -12.51
N ALA A 128 6.15 3.59 -13.79
CA ALA A 128 5.36 4.56 -14.51
C ALA A 128 4.08 4.86 -13.71
N GLY A 129 3.77 6.12 -13.45
CA GLY A 129 2.51 6.49 -12.84
C GLY A 129 2.57 7.42 -11.62
N PHE A 130 3.75 7.88 -11.20
CA PHE A 130 3.86 8.99 -10.25
C PHE A 130 5.15 9.79 -10.42
N SER A 131 5.19 10.98 -9.86
CA SER A 131 6.38 11.84 -9.83
C SER A 131 7.19 11.58 -8.56
N ALA A 132 8.47 11.31 -8.73
CA ALA A 132 9.43 11.33 -7.64
C ALA A 132 9.83 12.77 -7.32
N GLY A 133 9.65 13.17 -6.06
CA GLY A 133 10.12 14.44 -5.53
C GLY A 133 11.55 14.34 -5.02
N LYS A 134 11.98 15.35 -4.27
CA LYS A 134 13.29 15.41 -3.61
C LYS A 134 13.13 15.32 -2.10
N ASN A 135 13.76 14.34 -1.49
CA ASN A 135 13.87 14.26 -0.04
C ASN A 135 14.85 15.30 0.54
N THR A 136 15.03 15.31 1.86
CA THR A 136 15.95 16.25 2.55
C THR A 136 17.39 16.23 2.01
N LEU A 137 17.80 15.12 1.36
CA LEU A 137 19.14 14.96 0.79
C LEU A 137 19.18 15.19 -0.73
N GLY A 138 18.08 15.67 -1.32
CA GLY A 138 17.98 15.94 -2.76
C GLY A 138 17.76 14.67 -3.61
N MET A 139 17.52 13.52 -3.00
CA MET A 139 17.31 12.21 -3.66
C MET A 139 15.83 11.86 -3.75
N PRO A 140 15.42 11.02 -4.70
CA PRO A 140 14.02 10.53 -4.78
C PRO A 140 13.60 9.73 -3.55
N TYR A 141 14.49 8.89 -3.03
CA TYR A 141 14.26 8.00 -1.89
C TYR A 141 15.57 7.65 -1.19
N LEU A 142 15.50 7.54 0.12
CA LEU A 142 16.54 6.90 0.95
C LEU A 142 15.85 6.08 2.06
N GLY A 143 16.16 4.80 2.15
CA GLY A 143 15.73 3.95 3.26
C GLY A 143 16.35 4.38 4.60
N PRO A 144 15.90 3.79 5.71
CA PRO A 144 16.45 4.03 7.04
C PRO A 144 17.97 3.92 7.12
N CYS A 145 18.63 4.89 7.76
CA CYS A 145 20.06 4.88 8.01
C CYS A 145 20.38 5.48 9.40
N PRO A 146 19.74 5.03 10.49
CA PRO A 146 20.01 5.60 11.80
C PRO A 146 21.43 5.24 12.27
N PRO A 147 22.06 6.06 13.13
CA PRO A 147 23.33 5.70 13.74
C PRO A 147 23.22 4.39 14.54
N ARG A 148 24.27 3.56 14.47
CA ARG A 148 24.38 2.33 15.26
C ARG A 148 24.31 2.65 16.75
N GLY A 149 23.61 1.80 17.51
CA GLY A 149 23.45 1.96 18.96
C GLY A 149 22.32 2.90 19.38
N ASN A 150 21.67 3.59 18.44
CA ASN A 150 20.46 4.34 18.74
C ASN A 150 19.28 3.40 19.01
N ALA A 151 18.33 3.87 19.81
CA ALA A 151 16.99 3.26 19.89
C ALA A 151 16.35 3.24 18.49
N PRO A 152 15.38 2.33 18.24
CA PRO A 152 14.68 2.29 16.96
C PRO A 152 14.10 3.66 16.59
N GLN A 153 14.43 4.15 15.40
CA GLN A 153 13.81 5.36 14.83
C GLN A 153 12.51 5.00 14.14
N HIS A 154 11.58 5.95 14.13
CA HIS A 154 10.23 5.79 13.60
C HIS A 154 10.13 6.47 12.25
N TYR A 155 9.83 5.68 11.24
CA TYR A 155 9.63 6.14 9.87
C TYR A 155 8.13 6.22 9.63
N VAL A 156 7.61 7.45 9.59
CA VAL A 156 6.19 7.72 9.42
C VAL A 156 5.88 7.86 7.95
N TYR A 157 5.13 6.93 7.39
CA TYR A 157 4.56 7.01 6.06
C TYR A 157 3.23 7.72 6.15
N THR A 158 3.06 8.79 5.39
CA THR A 158 1.81 9.54 5.29
C THR A 158 1.30 9.47 3.85
N LEU A 159 0.10 8.92 3.68
CA LEU A 159 -0.64 8.93 2.43
C LEU A 159 -1.67 10.06 2.48
N ILE A 160 -1.64 10.96 1.52
CA ILE A 160 -2.59 12.07 1.40
C ILE A 160 -3.40 11.88 0.13
N ALA A 161 -4.73 11.80 0.27
CA ALA A 161 -5.66 11.86 -0.85
C ALA A 161 -5.86 13.33 -1.25
N THR A 162 -5.81 13.63 -2.53
CA THR A 162 -5.88 15.00 -3.04
C THR A 162 -6.84 15.15 -4.23
N SER A 163 -7.42 16.35 -4.35
CA SER A 163 -8.24 16.74 -5.51
C SER A 163 -7.41 17.21 -6.72
N LEU A 164 -6.08 17.21 -6.63
CA LEU A 164 -5.22 17.52 -7.77
C LEU A 164 -5.13 16.33 -8.72
N GLU A 165 -5.21 16.57 -10.02
CA GLU A 165 -4.99 15.55 -11.05
C GLU A 165 -3.55 15.01 -10.98
N ALA A 166 -3.35 13.76 -11.42
CA ALA A 166 -2.06 13.09 -11.33
C ALA A 166 -0.89 13.83 -11.99
N GLY A 167 -1.12 14.59 -13.04
CA GLY A 167 -0.12 15.40 -13.74
C GLY A 167 -0.07 16.88 -13.35
N ALA A 168 -0.81 17.30 -12.31
CA ALA A 168 -0.97 18.73 -11.99
C ALA A 168 0.30 19.40 -11.45
N LEU A 169 1.22 18.63 -10.87
CA LEU A 169 2.44 19.15 -10.27
C LEU A 169 3.67 18.78 -11.12
N PRO A 170 4.62 19.73 -11.32
CA PRO A 170 5.86 19.43 -12.04
C PRO A 170 6.72 18.42 -11.25
N PRO A 171 7.60 17.66 -11.92
CA PRO A 171 8.49 16.72 -11.26
C PRO A 171 9.56 17.42 -10.41
N GLY A 172 10.09 16.71 -9.40
CA GLY A 172 11.23 17.15 -8.60
C GLY A 172 10.92 18.17 -7.51
N LEU A 173 9.65 18.32 -7.10
CA LEU A 173 9.28 19.13 -5.94
C LEU A 173 9.76 18.47 -4.65
N ASP A 174 10.13 19.26 -3.66
CA ASP A 174 10.37 18.82 -2.31
C ASP A 174 9.06 18.72 -1.50
N LYS A 175 9.16 18.19 -0.28
CA LYS A 175 8.01 18.05 0.63
C LYS A 175 7.30 19.39 0.86
N ALA A 176 8.05 20.47 1.08
CA ALA A 176 7.47 21.77 1.41
C ALA A 176 6.62 22.31 0.23
N ALA A 177 7.16 22.22 -0.98
CA ALA A 177 6.46 22.64 -2.20
C ALA A 177 5.21 21.80 -2.49
N VAL A 178 5.28 20.47 -2.27
CA VAL A 178 4.11 19.59 -2.40
C VAL A 178 3.04 19.96 -1.38
N LEU A 179 3.40 20.11 -0.10
CA LEU A 179 2.44 20.49 0.95
C LEU A 179 1.83 21.88 0.71
N GLU A 180 2.60 22.84 0.19
CA GLU A 180 2.09 24.15 -0.19
C GLU A 180 1.03 24.05 -1.30
N ALA A 181 1.28 23.20 -2.31
CA ALA A 181 0.35 22.96 -3.40
C ALA A 181 -0.98 22.33 -2.93
N LEU A 182 -0.96 21.60 -1.80
CA LEU A 182 -2.14 20.95 -1.23
C LEU A 182 -3.00 21.88 -0.34
N LYS A 183 -2.58 23.09 -0.07
CA LYS A 183 -3.36 24.08 0.69
C LYS A 183 -4.66 24.47 -0.04
N GLY A 184 -5.54 25.15 0.68
CA GLY A 184 -6.81 25.62 0.12
C GLY A 184 -7.82 24.50 -0.14
N GLY A 185 -7.83 23.45 0.72
CA GLY A 185 -8.81 22.37 0.64
C GLY A 185 -8.50 21.30 -0.41
N LYS A 186 -7.29 21.30 -0.99
CA LYS A 186 -6.91 20.29 -1.98
C LYS A 186 -6.51 18.96 -1.36
N ALA A 187 -6.02 18.94 -0.12
CA ALA A 187 -5.91 17.72 0.69
C ALA A 187 -7.30 17.32 1.17
N LEU A 188 -7.74 16.12 0.84
CA LEU A 188 -9.09 15.60 1.11
C LEU A 188 -9.12 14.67 2.33
N GLY A 189 -7.99 14.08 2.67
CA GLY A 189 -7.83 13.19 3.80
C GLY A 189 -6.43 12.62 3.84
N ALA A 190 -6.04 12.09 5.01
CA ALA A 190 -4.75 11.45 5.18
C ALA A 190 -4.87 10.18 6.03
N ALA A 191 -3.96 9.25 5.77
CA ALA A 191 -3.75 8.05 6.57
C ALA A 191 -2.26 7.88 6.82
N SER A 192 -1.88 7.26 7.92
CA SER A 192 -0.47 7.05 8.26
C SER A 192 -0.19 5.63 8.71
N LEU A 193 1.06 5.23 8.56
CA LEU A 193 1.65 3.98 9.01
C LEU A 193 3.00 4.31 9.61
N VAL A 194 3.34 3.71 10.73
CA VAL A 194 4.69 3.79 11.31
C VAL A 194 5.40 2.46 11.10
N LEU A 195 6.65 2.52 10.63
CA LEU A 195 7.56 1.39 10.65
C LEU A 195 8.84 1.81 11.36
N ARG A 196 9.48 0.90 12.09
CA ARG A 196 10.68 1.21 12.86
C ARG A 196 11.91 0.60 12.22
N PHE A 197 13.07 1.20 12.46
CA PHE A 197 14.33 0.60 12.12
C PHE A 197 15.44 1.01 13.11
N ASN A 198 16.28 0.04 13.48
CA ASN A 198 17.60 0.20 14.09
C ASN A 198 18.51 -0.92 13.60
N HIS A 199 19.82 -0.81 13.90
CA HIS A 199 20.78 -1.87 13.62
C HIS A 199 20.78 -2.93 14.69
#